data_17c3aa2abe5b5c6c5ea88566e26d8590
#
_entry.id   17c3aa2abe5b5c6c5ea88566e26d8590
#
_cell.length_a   1.000
_cell.length_b   1.000
_cell.length_c   1.000
_cell.angle_alpha   90.00
_cell.angle_beta   90.00
_cell.angle_gamma   90.00
#
_symmetry.space_group_name_H-M   'P 1'
#
loop_
_entity.id
_entity.type
_entity.pdbx_description
1 polymer ?
#
loop_
_entity_poly.entity_id
_entity_poly.type
_entity_poly.pdbx_seq_one_letter_code
_entity_poly.pdbx_strand_id
1 'polypeptide(L)'
;MLQKIGFLPGFNKQVTPTTAEGQWIAGDNVRFRYSTPEKIGGWAQLGEDYLTGPVRSLHHFVSSAAIKYSAIGTNRILYVYTGGIFYDIHPIKTTSTLTNAFTTTNGSKSVYITLSSTVGYSAGDIILLDNFTAITNSNYDGDDFNDKKFMITSIVSSTQI
;
A
#
# COMPACT_ATOMS: atom_id res chain seq x y z
N MET A 1 46.47 14.03 -26.81
CA MET A 1 45.98 12.95 -27.62
C MET A 1 44.67 12.44 -26.98
N LEU A 2 43.57 12.43 -27.72
CA LEU A 2 42.27 11.89 -27.22
C LEU A 2 42.22 10.43 -27.66
N GLN A 3 42.11 9.50 -26.72
CA GLN A 3 41.95 8.08 -26.98
C GLN A 3 40.47 7.69 -26.74
N LYS A 4 39.85 7.09 -27.73
CA LYS A 4 38.50 6.55 -27.62
C LYS A 4 38.56 5.23 -26.84
N ILE A 5 37.90 5.20 -25.68
CA ILE A 5 37.75 3.98 -24.90
C ILE A 5 36.33 3.44 -25.19
N GLY A 6 36.25 2.21 -25.68
CA GLY A 6 34.98 1.52 -25.92
C GLY A 6 34.70 0.48 -24.84
N PHE A 7 33.50 0.48 -24.31
CA PHE A 7 33.03 -0.54 -23.37
C PHE A 7 31.86 -1.31 -23.97
N LEU A 8 31.75 -2.57 -23.65
CA LEU A 8 30.56 -3.35 -23.97
C LEU A 8 29.45 -3.06 -22.98
N PRO A 9 28.21 -2.93 -23.46
CA PRO A 9 27.07 -2.69 -22.56
C PRO A 9 26.74 -3.94 -21.73
N GLY A 10 26.21 -3.72 -20.54
CA GLY A 10 25.82 -4.81 -19.63
C GLY A 10 26.86 -5.10 -18.55
N PHE A 11 26.46 -5.92 -17.57
CA PHE A 11 27.34 -6.38 -16.49
C PHE A 11 27.73 -7.84 -16.73
N ASN A 12 29.01 -8.10 -16.88
CA ASN A 12 29.52 -9.47 -17.00
C ASN A 12 29.98 -9.96 -15.62
N LYS A 13 29.21 -10.88 -15.04
CA LYS A 13 29.54 -11.54 -13.76
C LYS A 13 30.02 -12.98 -13.92
N GLN A 14 30.18 -13.44 -15.15
CA GLN A 14 30.55 -14.84 -15.42
C GLN A 14 32.06 -15.08 -15.47
N VAL A 15 32.83 -13.99 -15.59
CA VAL A 15 34.29 -14.06 -15.67
C VAL A 15 34.96 -13.25 -14.55
N THR A 16 36.24 -13.49 -14.31
CA THR A 16 36.99 -12.73 -13.32
C THR A 16 37.17 -11.27 -13.77
N PRO A 17 37.33 -10.31 -12.84
CA PRO A 17 37.54 -8.89 -13.17
C PRO A 17 38.69 -8.65 -14.16
N THR A 18 39.75 -9.43 -14.05
CA THR A 18 40.93 -9.35 -14.95
C THR A 18 40.60 -9.79 -16.36
N THR A 19 39.72 -10.78 -16.52
CA THR A 19 39.31 -11.30 -17.84
C THR A 19 38.21 -10.43 -18.47
N ALA A 20 37.50 -9.63 -17.68
CA ALA A 20 36.42 -8.76 -18.13
C ALA A 20 36.92 -7.40 -18.66
N GLU A 21 38.13 -7.31 -19.16
CA GLU A 21 38.68 -6.06 -19.69
C GLU A 21 37.79 -5.47 -20.79
N GLY A 22 37.47 -4.16 -20.66
CA GLY A 22 36.51 -3.48 -21.54
C GLY A 22 35.04 -3.78 -21.25
N GLN A 23 34.72 -4.44 -20.14
CA GLN A 23 33.38 -4.77 -19.73
C GLN A 23 33.08 -4.24 -18.32
N TRP A 24 31.81 -4.01 -18.03
CA TRP A 24 31.35 -3.66 -16.69
C TRP A 24 31.14 -4.92 -15.86
N ILE A 25 31.71 -4.97 -14.67
CA ILE A 25 31.57 -6.11 -13.75
C ILE A 25 30.55 -5.88 -12.64
N ALA A 26 30.32 -4.60 -12.30
CA ALA A 26 29.33 -4.18 -11.31
C ALA A 26 28.87 -2.76 -11.61
N GLY A 27 27.68 -2.42 -11.12
CA GLY A 27 27.13 -1.08 -11.17
C GLY A 27 25.84 -1.04 -10.36
N ASP A 28 25.50 0.13 -9.87
CA ASP A 28 24.28 0.40 -9.15
C ASP A 28 23.59 1.65 -9.74
N ASN A 29 22.26 1.62 -9.83
CA ASN A 29 21.44 2.70 -10.41
C ASN A 29 21.86 3.09 -11.85
N VAL A 30 22.27 2.13 -12.64
CA VAL A 30 22.73 2.30 -14.04
C VAL A 30 21.91 1.45 -14.98
N ARG A 31 21.52 2.02 -16.11
CA ARG A 31 21.02 1.27 -17.28
C ARG A 31 21.92 1.54 -18.48
N PHE A 32 21.90 0.63 -19.43
CA PHE A 32 22.62 0.81 -20.70
C PHE A 32 21.62 1.21 -21.78
N ARG A 33 21.87 2.34 -22.41
CA ARG A 33 21.09 2.84 -23.53
C ARG A 33 22.02 3.21 -24.66
N TYR A 34 21.74 2.72 -25.87
CA TYR A 34 22.62 2.91 -27.03
C TYR A 34 24.09 2.56 -26.74
N SER A 35 24.30 1.44 -26.07
CA SER A 35 25.64 0.96 -25.65
C SER A 35 26.40 1.86 -24.68
N THR A 36 25.80 2.89 -24.14
CA THR A 36 26.38 3.78 -23.12
C THR A 36 25.68 3.59 -21.76
N PRO A 37 26.45 3.63 -20.66
CA PRO A 37 25.84 3.62 -19.33
C PRO A 37 25.16 4.97 -19.06
N GLU A 38 23.95 4.91 -18.55
CA GLU A 38 23.12 6.05 -18.17
C GLU A 38 22.62 5.85 -16.74
N LYS A 39 22.67 6.90 -15.93
CA LYS A 39 22.14 6.86 -14.57
C LYS A 39 20.64 6.68 -14.63
N ILE A 40 20.11 5.73 -13.88
CA ILE A 40 18.68 5.61 -13.63
C ILE A 40 18.30 6.72 -12.65
N GLY A 41 17.22 7.45 -12.93
CA GLY A 41 16.64 8.40 -11.98
C GLY A 41 16.23 7.74 -10.67
N GLY A 42 15.97 8.53 -9.64
CA GLY A 42 15.45 8.03 -8.36
C GLY A 42 14.07 7.38 -8.50
N TRP A 43 13.64 6.71 -7.45
CA TRP A 43 12.28 6.19 -7.31
C TRP A 43 11.38 7.29 -6.74
N ALA A 44 10.21 7.44 -7.30
CA ALA A 44 9.15 8.27 -6.76
C ALA A 44 8.01 7.35 -6.29
N GLN A 45 7.36 7.74 -5.20
CA GLN A 45 6.16 7.06 -4.74
C GLN A 45 5.06 7.23 -5.79
N LEU A 46 4.33 6.17 -6.08
CA LEU A 46 3.19 6.18 -6.98
C LEU A 46 1.93 6.49 -6.15
N GLY A 47 1.38 7.69 -6.30
CA GLY A 47 0.25 8.17 -5.51
C GLY A 47 0.66 8.70 -4.14
N GLU A 48 -0.26 9.39 -3.48
CA GLU A 48 -0.06 10.01 -2.18
C GLU A 48 -0.52 9.11 -1.01
N ASP A 49 -1.41 8.15 -1.30
CA ASP A 49 -2.02 7.28 -0.29
C ASP A 49 -1.19 6.04 0.00
N TYR A 50 -1.23 5.62 1.26
CA TYR A 50 -0.67 4.34 1.69
C TYR A 50 -1.73 3.25 1.60
N LEU A 51 -1.35 2.11 0.99
CA LEU A 51 -2.23 0.95 0.92
C LEU A 51 -2.29 0.23 2.26
N THR A 52 -3.48 -0.26 2.61
CA THR A 52 -3.69 -1.04 3.84
C THR A 52 -3.09 -2.44 3.67
N GLY A 53 -1.98 -2.68 4.37
CA GLY A 53 -1.25 -3.95 4.36
C GLY A 53 -0.23 -4.09 3.23
N PRO A 54 0.70 -5.04 3.35
CA PRO A 54 1.72 -5.28 2.33
C PRO A 54 1.12 -5.85 1.06
N VAL A 55 1.57 -5.34 -0.09
CA VAL A 55 1.19 -5.83 -1.41
C VAL A 55 1.73 -7.24 -1.61
N ARG A 56 0.87 -8.16 -2.06
CA ARG A 56 1.18 -9.58 -2.33
C ARG A 56 1.08 -9.93 -3.80
N SER A 57 0.23 -9.23 -4.54
CA SER A 57 0.03 -9.47 -5.96
C SER A 57 -0.23 -8.18 -6.71
N LEU A 58 0.19 -8.16 -7.96
CA LEU A 58 -0.01 -7.05 -8.88
C LEU A 58 -0.37 -7.63 -10.25
N HIS A 59 -1.46 -7.15 -10.84
CA HIS A 59 -1.90 -7.56 -12.16
C HIS A 59 -2.30 -6.35 -12.99
N HIS A 60 -1.68 -6.20 -14.15
CA HIS A 60 -1.99 -5.13 -15.08
C HIS A 60 -2.94 -5.61 -16.17
N PHE A 61 -3.95 -4.82 -16.49
CA PHE A 61 -4.87 -5.10 -17.57
C PHE A 61 -5.33 -3.81 -18.25
N VAL A 62 -5.89 -3.96 -19.44
CA VAL A 62 -6.43 -2.86 -20.24
C VAL A 62 -7.89 -3.17 -20.51
N SER A 63 -8.77 -2.21 -20.30
CA SER A 63 -10.19 -2.36 -20.63
C SER A 63 -10.43 -2.28 -22.14
N SER A 64 -11.64 -2.63 -22.56
CA SER A 64 -12.08 -2.47 -23.95
C SER A 64 -12.04 -1.01 -24.44
N ALA A 65 -12.08 -0.04 -23.52
CA ALA A 65 -11.95 1.38 -23.81
C ALA A 65 -10.47 1.86 -23.80
N ALA A 66 -9.50 0.95 -23.87
CA ALA A 66 -8.07 1.22 -23.83
C ALA A 66 -7.55 1.93 -22.55
N ILE A 67 -8.34 1.90 -21.47
CA ILE A 67 -7.91 2.44 -20.16
C ILE A 67 -7.05 1.40 -19.45
N LYS A 68 -5.92 1.84 -18.92
CA LYS A 68 -4.97 0.98 -18.21
C LYS A 68 -5.31 0.92 -16.72
N TYR A 69 -5.36 -0.29 -16.21
CA TYR A 69 -5.61 -0.58 -14.80
C TYR A 69 -4.51 -1.46 -14.21
N SER A 70 -4.33 -1.33 -12.91
CA SER A 70 -3.49 -2.22 -12.12
C SER A 70 -4.29 -2.71 -10.92
N ALA A 71 -4.65 -4.00 -10.90
CA ALA A 71 -5.22 -4.63 -9.72
C ALA A 71 -4.11 -4.96 -8.72
N ILE A 72 -4.30 -4.58 -7.47
CA ILE A 72 -3.31 -4.68 -6.40
C ILE A 72 -3.94 -5.42 -5.24
N GLY A 73 -3.48 -6.64 -4.99
CA GLY A 73 -3.88 -7.44 -3.84
C GLY A 73 -2.92 -7.25 -2.68
N THR A 74 -3.41 -6.74 -1.58
CA THR A 74 -2.70 -6.77 -0.31
C THR A 74 -3.09 -8.02 0.49
N ASN A 75 -2.51 -8.23 1.65
CA ASN A 75 -2.96 -9.30 2.55
C ASN A 75 -4.32 -9.00 3.20
N ARG A 76 -4.92 -7.84 2.95
CA ARG A 76 -6.14 -7.37 3.60
C ARG A 76 -7.20 -6.84 2.65
N ILE A 77 -6.81 -6.10 1.63
CA ILE A 77 -7.70 -5.33 0.77
C ILE A 77 -7.29 -5.50 -0.69
N LEU A 78 -8.28 -5.46 -1.58
CA LEU A 78 -8.10 -5.44 -3.02
C LEU A 78 -8.32 -4.03 -3.54
N TYR A 79 -7.33 -3.50 -4.25
CA TYR A 79 -7.38 -2.18 -4.88
C TYR A 79 -7.31 -2.27 -6.40
N VAL A 80 -7.85 -1.26 -7.05
CA VAL A 80 -7.59 -0.97 -8.47
C VAL A 80 -6.98 0.42 -8.57
N TYR A 81 -5.84 0.50 -9.24
CA TYR A 81 -5.18 1.75 -9.55
C TYR A 81 -5.46 2.15 -10.99
N THR A 82 -5.90 3.36 -11.21
CA THR A 82 -6.07 3.98 -12.53
C THR A 82 -6.07 5.50 -12.39
N GLY A 83 -5.55 6.21 -13.39
CA GLY A 83 -5.58 7.68 -13.42
C GLY A 83 -4.85 8.37 -12.26
N GLY A 84 -3.92 7.71 -11.58
CA GLY A 84 -3.21 8.27 -10.42
C GLY A 84 -3.83 7.95 -9.07
N ILE A 85 -5.00 7.30 -9.02
CA ILE A 85 -5.80 7.09 -7.81
C ILE A 85 -5.93 5.59 -7.52
N PHE A 86 -5.91 5.24 -6.23
CA PHE A 86 -6.21 3.90 -5.74
C PHE A 86 -7.68 3.81 -5.32
N TYR A 87 -8.41 2.92 -5.94
CA TYR A 87 -9.80 2.62 -5.59
C TYR A 87 -9.85 1.32 -4.80
N ASP A 88 -10.44 1.37 -3.62
CA ASP A 88 -10.78 0.18 -2.85
C ASP A 88 -11.98 -0.50 -3.50
N ILE A 89 -11.80 -1.75 -3.93
CA ILE A 89 -12.84 -2.58 -4.51
C ILE A 89 -13.13 -3.82 -3.66
N HIS A 90 -12.67 -3.82 -2.40
CA HIS A 90 -12.89 -4.94 -1.50
C HIS A 90 -14.38 -5.04 -1.14
N PRO A 91 -15.01 -6.21 -1.28
CA PRO A 91 -16.42 -6.38 -0.94
C PRO A 91 -16.69 -6.08 0.53
N ILE A 92 -17.72 -5.28 0.81
CA ILE A 92 -18.19 -5.04 2.18
C ILE A 92 -19.03 -6.24 2.63
N LYS A 93 -18.63 -6.89 3.71
CA LYS A 93 -19.31 -8.06 4.26
C LYS A 93 -20.62 -7.69 4.95
N THR A 94 -20.60 -6.62 5.74
CA THR A 94 -21.75 -6.13 6.50
C THR A 94 -21.61 -4.65 6.81
N THR A 95 -22.73 -3.97 6.97
CA THR A 95 -22.78 -2.58 7.37
C THR A 95 -23.71 -2.45 8.56
N SER A 96 -23.35 -1.64 9.56
CA SER A 96 -24.21 -1.34 10.71
C SER A 96 -24.09 0.13 11.08
N THR A 97 -25.22 0.71 11.52
CA THR A 97 -25.25 2.05 12.08
C THR A 97 -25.17 1.94 13.60
N LEU A 98 -24.26 2.68 14.20
CA LEU A 98 -23.99 2.65 15.63
C LEU A 98 -24.23 4.03 16.22
N THR A 99 -24.79 4.08 17.43
CA THR A 99 -25.03 5.31 18.17
C THR A 99 -24.33 5.22 19.53
N ASN A 100 -23.51 6.22 19.86
CA ASN A 100 -22.75 6.27 21.12
C ASN A 100 -21.92 5.01 21.38
N ALA A 101 -21.36 4.42 20.32
CA ALA A 101 -20.73 3.11 20.38
C ALA A 101 -19.25 3.15 20.76
N PHE A 102 -18.61 4.32 20.73
CA PHE A 102 -17.17 4.46 20.93
C PHE A 102 -16.83 4.76 22.37
N THR A 103 -15.89 4.02 22.92
CA THR A 103 -15.33 4.24 24.25
C THR A 103 -13.81 4.34 24.13
N THR A 104 -13.27 5.44 24.64
CA THR A 104 -11.84 5.71 24.70
C THR A 104 -11.36 5.80 26.13
N THR A 105 -10.10 5.47 26.38
CA THR A 105 -9.45 5.62 27.68
C THR A 105 -8.28 6.59 27.52
N ASN A 106 -8.19 7.59 28.39
CA ASN A 106 -7.10 8.56 28.37
C ASN A 106 -5.74 7.86 28.44
N GLY A 107 -4.82 8.22 27.55
CA GLY A 107 -3.50 7.62 27.45
C GLY A 107 -3.44 6.27 26.72
N SER A 108 -4.58 5.70 26.29
CA SER A 108 -4.65 4.47 25.49
C SER A 108 -4.77 4.79 24.00
N LYS A 109 -4.11 3.97 23.15
CA LYS A 109 -4.30 3.97 21.70
C LYS A 109 -5.42 3.05 21.24
N SER A 110 -6.04 2.31 22.18
CA SER A 110 -7.14 1.40 21.88
C SER A 110 -8.47 2.15 22.02
N VAL A 111 -9.33 1.93 21.04
CA VAL A 111 -10.71 2.39 21.01
C VAL A 111 -11.60 1.16 21.05
N TYR A 112 -12.57 1.14 21.93
CA TYR A 112 -13.56 0.07 22.00
C TYR A 112 -14.83 0.48 21.25
N ILE A 113 -15.35 -0.45 20.46
CA ILE A 113 -16.59 -0.24 19.71
C ILE A 113 -17.63 -1.22 20.23
N THR A 114 -18.76 -0.69 20.72
CA THR A 114 -19.90 -1.48 21.17
C THR A 114 -20.84 -1.75 20.00
N LEU A 115 -21.09 -3.02 19.73
CA LEU A 115 -21.95 -3.54 18.68
C LEU A 115 -23.19 -4.21 19.31
N SER A 116 -24.21 -4.45 18.52
CA SER A 116 -25.33 -5.30 18.94
C SER A 116 -24.90 -6.78 19.12
N SER A 117 -23.93 -7.22 18.33
CA SER A 117 -23.33 -8.56 18.43
C SER A 117 -21.98 -8.54 17.75
N THR A 118 -21.02 -9.32 18.28
CA THR A 118 -19.72 -9.55 17.66
C THR A 118 -19.67 -10.82 16.80
N VAL A 119 -20.79 -11.51 16.63
CA VAL A 119 -20.90 -12.67 15.75
C VAL A 119 -20.57 -12.30 14.33
N GLY A 120 -19.61 -12.99 13.73
CA GLY A 120 -19.14 -12.74 12.35
C GLY A 120 -17.98 -11.77 12.23
N TYR A 121 -17.51 -11.18 13.32
CA TYR A 121 -16.27 -10.40 13.39
C TYR A 121 -15.13 -11.25 13.93
N SER A 122 -13.92 -10.97 13.49
CA SER A 122 -12.71 -11.66 13.94
C SER A 122 -11.57 -10.66 14.14
N ALA A 123 -10.65 -10.97 15.02
CA ALA A 123 -9.41 -10.22 15.11
C ALA A 123 -8.66 -10.30 13.77
N GLY A 124 -8.21 -9.14 13.27
CA GLY A 124 -7.62 -9.00 11.95
C GLY A 124 -8.58 -8.49 10.86
N ASP A 125 -9.89 -8.51 11.09
CA ASP A 125 -10.83 -7.90 10.16
C ASP A 125 -10.60 -6.39 10.05
N ILE A 126 -10.87 -5.84 8.88
CA ILE A 126 -10.79 -4.42 8.62
C ILE A 126 -12.18 -3.82 8.64
N ILE A 127 -12.37 -2.78 9.41
CA ILE A 127 -13.58 -1.96 9.46
C ILE A 127 -13.30 -0.60 8.82
N LEU A 128 -14.26 -0.10 8.07
CA LEU A 128 -14.30 1.26 7.58
C LEU A 128 -15.29 2.03 8.46
N LEU A 129 -14.86 3.14 8.99
CA LEU A 129 -15.73 4.07 9.73
C LEU A 129 -16.14 5.20 8.79
N ASP A 130 -17.43 5.54 8.83
CA ASP A 130 -18.01 6.62 8.04
C ASP A 130 -19.11 7.32 8.84
N ASN A 131 -19.39 8.59 8.50
CA ASN A 131 -20.38 9.43 9.18
C ASN A 131 -20.16 9.56 10.71
N PHE A 132 -18.90 9.48 11.12
CA PHE A 132 -18.53 9.71 12.51
C PHE A 132 -18.64 11.19 12.83
N THR A 133 -19.33 11.55 13.89
CA THR A 133 -19.54 12.96 14.24
C THR A 133 -18.49 13.50 15.19
N ALA A 134 -18.43 13.01 16.38
CA ALA A 134 -17.40 13.33 17.37
C ALA A 134 -17.55 12.44 18.61
N ILE A 135 -16.48 12.28 19.39
CA ILE A 135 -16.55 11.72 20.74
C ILE A 135 -16.69 12.88 21.72
N THR A 136 -17.74 12.84 22.52
CA THR A 136 -17.98 13.87 23.57
C THR A 136 -16.80 13.92 24.55
N ASN A 137 -16.32 15.12 24.86
CA ASN A 137 -15.18 15.37 25.73
C ASN A 137 -13.85 14.75 25.21
N SER A 138 -13.69 14.66 23.91
CA SER A 138 -12.48 14.19 23.24
C SER A 138 -11.95 15.27 22.29
N ASN A 139 -10.66 15.21 21.99
CA ASN A 139 -10.03 16.02 20.94
C ASN A 139 -10.16 15.39 19.54
N TYR A 140 -10.85 14.25 19.43
CA TYR A 140 -11.08 13.56 18.17
C TYR A 140 -12.39 14.06 17.54
N ASP A 141 -12.35 14.32 16.25
CA ASP A 141 -13.49 14.72 15.44
C ASP A 141 -13.78 13.77 14.30
N GLY A 142 -14.71 14.16 13.41
CA GLY A 142 -15.06 13.34 12.25
C GLY A 142 -13.89 13.08 11.31
N ASP A 143 -13.00 14.05 11.13
CA ASP A 143 -11.87 13.94 10.21
C ASP A 143 -10.81 12.93 10.69
N ASP A 144 -10.80 12.64 11.98
CA ASP A 144 -9.90 11.62 12.53
C ASP A 144 -10.32 10.20 12.18
N PHE A 145 -11.60 9.94 11.93
CA PHE A 145 -12.16 8.60 11.78
C PHE A 145 -12.87 8.35 10.45
N ASN A 146 -13.49 9.36 9.84
CA ASN A 146 -14.25 9.21 8.61
C ASN A 146 -13.36 8.78 7.45
N ASP A 147 -13.88 7.85 6.65
CA ASP A 147 -13.19 7.23 5.50
C ASP A 147 -11.88 6.51 5.85
N LYS A 148 -11.62 6.29 7.14
CA LYS A 148 -10.43 5.58 7.60
C LYS A 148 -10.72 4.12 7.93
N LYS A 149 -9.70 3.30 7.68
CA LYS A 149 -9.75 1.85 7.90
C LYS A 149 -8.97 1.49 9.15
N PHE A 150 -9.63 0.73 10.01
CA PHE A 150 -9.06 0.25 11.27
C PHE A 150 -9.10 -1.27 11.30
N MET A 151 -8.15 -1.86 12.00
CA MET A 151 -8.09 -3.29 12.18
C MET A 151 -8.64 -3.65 13.56
N ILE A 152 -9.53 -4.63 13.61
CA ILE A 152 -9.95 -5.24 14.87
C ILE A 152 -8.76 -5.97 15.47
N THR A 153 -8.28 -5.53 16.62
CA THR A 153 -7.16 -6.16 17.32
C THR A 153 -7.59 -7.35 18.14
N SER A 154 -8.75 -7.28 18.75
CA SER A 154 -9.32 -8.34 19.58
C SER A 154 -10.84 -8.23 19.67
N ILE A 155 -11.49 -9.35 19.94
CA ILE A 155 -12.89 -9.39 20.36
C ILE A 155 -12.89 -9.42 21.88
N VAL A 156 -13.46 -8.39 22.51
CA VAL A 156 -13.43 -8.22 23.96
C VAL A 156 -14.59 -8.95 24.64
N SER A 157 -15.77 -8.91 24.03
CA SER A 157 -16.96 -9.59 24.52
C SER A 157 -17.92 -9.95 23.38
N SER A 158 -19.10 -10.49 23.70
CA SER A 158 -20.15 -10.76 22.70
C SER A 158 -20.72 -9.50 22.04
N THR A 159 -20.39 -8.32 22.55
CA THR A 159 -20.90 -7.03 22.07
C THR A 159 -19.82 -5.96 21.94
N GLN A 160 -18.54 -6.29 22.14
CA GLN A 160 -17.47 -5.30 22.11
C GLN A 160 -16.22 -5.80 21.37
N ILE A 161 -15.72 -4.97 20.50
CA ILE A 161 -14.46 -5.16 19.77
C ILE A 161 -13.47 -4.07 20.14
#